data_742cddb955d3da1657b810f34ae69ef2
#
_entry.id   742cddb955d3da1657b810f34ae69ef2
#
_cell.length_a   1.000
_cell.length_b   1.000
_cell.length_c   1.000
_cell.angle_alpha   90.00
_cell.angle_beta   90.00
_cell.angle_gamma   90.00
#
_symmetry.space_group_name_H-M   'P 1'
#
loop_
_entity.id
_entity.type
_entity.pdbx_description
1 polymer ?
#
loop_
_entity_poly.entity_id
_entity_poly.type
_entity_poly.pdbx_seq_one_letter_code
_entity_poly.pdbx_strand_id
1 'polypeptide(L)'
;MVYQFYVRDAEREEEGDLAILEYNSEKEEYKIQIYKECDYTALPAILQCWAAKGVYELQGKEALRFVRERVIPPDRQNLGEIMRKVGMQYYDEFPLLQYTSGRCCQDENYLVAIES
;
A
#
# COMPACT_ATOMS: atom_id res chain seq x y z
N MET A 1 17.60 2.33 -2.08
CA MET A 1 17.15 1.94 -0.75
C MET A 1 15.83 1.18 -0.85
N VAL A 2 15.64 0.16 -0.06
CA VAL A 2 14.43 -0.66 -0.08
C VAL A 2 13.65 -0.43 1.21
N TYR A 3 12.37 -0.13 1.08
CA TYR A 3 11.44 0.07 2.20
C TYR A 3 10.44 -1.07 2.20
N GLN A 4 10.12 -1.58 3.39
CA GLN A 4 9.18 -2.69 3.54
C GLN A 4 8.09 -2.33 4.55
N PHE A 5 6.88 -2.78 4.28
CA PHE A 5 5.71 -2.52 5.12
C PHE A 5 4.86 -3.77 5.21
N TYR A 6 4.32 -4.04 6.41
CA TYR A 6 3.28 -5.06 6.56
C TYR A 6 1.92 -4.43 6.26
N VAL A 7 1.03 -5.21 5.64
CA VAL A 7 -0.37 -4.85 5.43
C VAL A 7 -1.19 -5.48 6.54
N ARG A 8 -1.96 -4.67 7.25
CA ARG A 8 -2.82 -5.10 8.37
C ARG A 8 -4.22 -4.56 8.22
N ASP A 9 -5.17 -5.15 8.97
CA ASP A 9 -6.56 -4.69 9.01
C ASP A 9 -6.85 -4.13 10.41
N ALA A 10 -7.27 -2.85 10.49
CA ALA A 10 -7.53 -2.17 11.76
C ALA A 10 -8.72 -2.78 12.52
N GLU A 11 -9.68 -3.38 11.82
CA GLU A 11 -10.84 -4.04 12.44
C GLU A 11 -10.54 -5.49 12.84
N ARG A 12 -9.44 -6.07 12.34
CA ARG A 12 -9.10 -7.48 12.53
C ARG A 12 -7.63 -7.61 12.89
N GLU A 13 -7.22 -6.90 13.93
CA GLU A 13 -5.83 -6.88 14.40
C GLU A 13 -5.31 -8.27 14.78
N GLU A 14 -6.20 -9.17 15.19
CA GLU A 14 -5.86 -10.54 15.57
C GLU A 14 -5.31 -11.36 14.39
N GLU A 15 -5.62 -10.94 13.16
CA GLU A 15 -5.08 -11.61 11.97
C GLU A 15 -3.60 -11.27 11.71
N GLY A 16 -3.10 -10.19 12.33
CA GLY A 16 -1.71 -9.78 12.19
C GLY A 16 -1.34 -9.32 10.78
N ASP A 17 -0.15 -9.74 10.33
CA ASP A 17 0.37 -9.33 9.04
C ASP A 17 -0.24 -10.17 7.92
N LEU A 18 -0.87 -9.49 6.94
CA LEU A 18 -1.59 -10.15 5.84
C LEU A 18 -0.74 -10.24 4.58
N ALA A 19 0.12 -9.27 4.36
CA ALA A 19 0.97 -9.18 3.19
C ALA A 19 2.15 -8.27 3.49
N ILE A 20 3.12 -8.26 2.59
CA ILE A 20 4.26 -7.36 2.68
C ILE A 20 4.35 -6.54 1.38
N LEU A 21 4.47 -5.22 1.53
CA LEU A 21 4.71 -4.29 0.43
C LEU A 21 6.16 -3.84 0.48
N GLU A 22 6.85 -3.94 -0.65
CA GLU A 22 8.23 -3.50 -0.78
C GLU A 22 8.32 -2.40 -1.83
N TYR A 23 9.07 -1.35 -1.53
CA TYR A 23 9.38 -0.28 -2.48
C TYR A 23 10.88 -0.13 -2.63
N ASN A 24 11.36 -0.22 -3.87
CA ASN A 24 12.76 0.02 -4.22
C ASN A 24 12.87 1.43 -4.81
N SER A 25 13.47 2.35 -4.05
CA SER A 25 13.55 3.76 -4.47
C SER A 25 14.49 3.99 -5.65
N GLU A 26 15.50 3.14 -5.83
CA GLU A 26 16.43 3.27 -6.95
C GLU A 26 15.77 2.93 -8.28
N LYS A 27 14.90 1.91 -8.28
CA LYS A 27 14.17 1.46 -9.46
C LYS A 27 12.77 2.06 -9.56
N GLU A 28 12.31 2.71 -8.50
CA GLU A 28 10.94 3.23 -8.37
C GLU A 28 9.90 2.14 -8.61
N GLU A 29 10.13 0.95 -8.07
CA GLU A 29 9.28 -0.22 -8.26
C GLU A 29 8.67 -0.71 -6.96
N TYR A 30 7.43 -1.16 -7.03
CA TYR A 30 6.70 -1.78 -5.93
C TYR A 30 6.56 -3.27 -6.15
N LYS A 31 6.59 -4.02 -5.06
CA LYS A 31 6.37 -5.46 -5.06
C LYS A 31 5.51 -5.82 -3.85
N ILE A 32 4.55 -6.69 -4.05
CA ILE A 32 3.66 -7.14 -2.97
C ILE A 32 3.70 -8.66 -2.91
N GLN A 33 3.83 -9.18 -1.69
CA GLN A 33 3.71 -10.62 -1.45
C GLN A 33 2.59 -10.84 -0.43
N ILE A 34 1.56 -11.59 -0.83
CA ILE A 34 0.43 -11.93 0.02
C ILE A 34 0.77 -13.21 0.77
N TYR A 35 0.54 -13.23 2.09
CA TYR A 35 0.75 -14.43 2.87
C TYR A 35 -0.39 -15.43 2.60
N LYS A 36 -0.04 -16.63 2.14
CA LYS A 36 -1.03 -17.66 1.78
C LYS A 36 -1.89 -18.10 2.95
N GLU A 37 -1.37 -17.97 4.16
CA GLU A 37 -2.01 -18.44 5.39
C GLU A 37 -2.93 -17.40 6.02
N CYS A 38 -2.96 -16.18 5.48
CA CYS A 38 -3.82 -15.14 6.03
C CYS A 38 -5.28 -15.36 5.67
N ASP A 39 -6.16 -14.72 6.44
CA ASP A 39 -7.58 -14.68 6.09
C ASP A 39 -7.78 -13.68 4.95
N TYR A 40 -8.08 -14.18 3.77
CA TYR A 40 -8.21 -13.35 2.57
C TYR A 40 -9.31 -12.30 2.68
N THR A 41 -10.33 -12.54 3.52
CA THR A 41 -11.39 -11.54 3.72
C THR A 41 -10.91 -10.29 4.44
N ALA A 42 -9.76 -10.34 5.12
CA ALA A 42 -9.17 -9.18 5.78
C ALA A 42 -8.31 -8.33 4.82
N LEU A 43 -7.99 -8.85 3.64
CA LEU A 43 -7.17 -8.13 2.65
C LEU A 43 -7.95 -7.01 1.97
N PRO A 44 -7.25 -5.96 1.47
CA PRO A 44 -7.87 -5.01 0.54
C PRO A 44 -8.47 -5.76 -0.67
N ALA A 45 -9.57 -5.23 -1.21
CA ALA A 45 -10.33 -5.92 -2.26
C ALA A 45 -9.47 -6.35 -3.46
N ILE A 46 -8.54 -5.49 -3.89
CA ILE A 46 -7.67 -5.82 -5.03
C ILE A 46 -6.79 -7.04 -4.73
N LEU A 47 -6.28 -7.16 -3.49
CA LEU A 47 -5.46 -8.31 -3.10
C LEU A 47 -6.31 -9.56 -2.91
N GLN A 48 -7.57 -9.42 -2.46
CA GLN A 48 -8.50 -10.54 -2.39
C GLN A 48 -8.73 -11.16 -3.77
N CYS A 49 -8.89 -10.33 -4.79
CA CYS A 49 -9.09 -10.79 -6.16
C CYS A 49 -7.90 -11.60 -6.66
N TRP A 50 -6.68 -11.15 -6.41
CA TRP A 50 -5.48 -11.86 -6.83
C TRP A 50 -5.30 -13.17 -6.06
N ALA A 51 -5.50 -13.13 -4.73
CA ALA A 51 -5.40 -14.34 -3.90
C ALA A 51 -6.43 -15.40 -4.32
N ALA A 52 -7.64 -15.00 -4.68
CA ALA A 52 -8.68 -15.90 -5.16
C ALA A 52 -8.30 -16.60 -6.46
N LYS A 53 -7.44 -15.97 -7.27
CA LYS A 53 -6.91 -16.54 -8.51
C LYS A 53 -5.65 -17.37 -8.28
N GLY A 54 -5.20 -17.49 -7.04
CA GLY A 54 -3.96 -18.19 -6.72
C GLY A 54 -2.70 -17.37 -6.96
N VAL A 55 -2.82 -16.05 -7.11
CA VAL A 55 -1.69 -15.16 -7.33
C VAL A 55 -1.36 -14.46 -6.00
N TYR A 56 -0.19 -14.74 -5.46
CA TYR A 56 0.25 -14.24 -4.15
C TYR A 56 1.41 -13.26 -4.24
N GLU A 57 1.92 -13.01 -5.44
CA GLU A 57 3.03 -12.09 -5.67
C GLU A 57 2.68 -11.14 -6.80
N LEU A 58 2.76 -9.83 -6.54
CA LEU A 58 2.46 -8.78 -7.50
C LEU A 58 3.69 -7.92 -7.71
N GLN A 59 3.96 -7.54 -8.95
CA GLN A 59 5.07 -6.67 -9.33
C GLN A 59 4.62 -5.69 -10.43
N GLY A 60 5.43 -4.67 -10.68
CA GLY A 60 5.20 -3.76 -11.78
C GLY A 60 3.86 -3.04 -11.69
N LYS A 61 3.08 -3.12 -12.76
CA LYS A 61 1.81 -2.39 -12.89
C LYS A 61 0.78 -2.80 -11.86
N GLU A 62 0.71 -4.08 -11.53
CA GLU A 62 -0.25 -4.61 -10.57
C GLU A 62 0.02 -4.07 -9.16
N ALA A 63 1.29 -4.07 -8.75
CA ALA A 63 1.68 -3.52 -7.44
C ALA A 63 1.49 -2.00 -7.40
N LEU A 64 1.84 -1.31 -8.47
CA LEU A 64 1.64 0.14 -8.56
C LEU A 64 0.17 0.52 -8.49
N ARG A 65 -0.69 -0.27 -9.12
CA ARG A 65 -2.15 -0.05 -9.06
C ARG A 65 -2.67 -0.13 -7.63
N PHE A 66 -2.20 -1.09 -6.86
CA PHE A 66 -2.55 -1.20 -5.44
C PHE A 66 -2.17 0.09 -4.70
N VAL A 67 -0.94 0.58 -4.90
CA VAL A 67 -0.45 1.80 -4.25
C VAL A 67 -1.28 3.01 -4.66
N ARG A 68 -1.57 3.16 -5.94
CA ARG A 68 -2.35 4.30 -6.46
C ARG A 68 -3.78 4.35 -5.94
N GLU A 69 -4.37 3.20 -5.65
CA GLU A 69 -5.71 3.16 -5.06
C GLU A 69 -5.73 3.64 -3.61
N ARG A 70 -4.57 3.69 -2.94
CA ARG A 70 -4.46 4.05 -1.54
C ARG A 70 -3.93 5.45 -1.31
N VAL A 71 -3.55 6.18 -2.34
CA VAL A 71 -3.02 7.54 -2.22
C VAL A 71 -3.96 8.54 -2.87
N ILE A 72 -3.74 9.81 -2.57
CA ILE A 72 -4.55 10.91 -3.10
C ILE A 72 -4.25 11.06 -4.59
N PRO A 73 -5.28 11.04 -5.46
CA PRO A 73 -5.07 11.21 -6.90
C PRO A 73 -4.47 12.57 -7.23
N PRO A 74 -3.71 12.69 -8.33
CA PRO A 74 -3.09 13.96 -8.71
C PRO A 74 -4.08 15.05 -9.13
N ASP A 75 -5.32 14.69 -9.42
CA ASP A 75 -6.36 15.64 -9.82
C ASP A 75 -7.24 16.14 -8.66
N ARG A 76 -6.92 15.77 -7.41
CA ARG A 76 -7.70 16.18 -6.25
C ARG A 76 -7.47 17.67 -5.94
N GLN A 77 -8.56 18.40 -5.63
CA GLN A 77 -8.52 19.85 -5.44
C GLN A 77 -7.58 20.33 -4.32
N ASN A 78 -7.48 19.58 -3.23
CA ASN A 78 -6.63 19.98 -2.10
C ASN A 78 -5.23 19.37 -2.14
N LEU A 79 -4.83 18.80 -3.26
CA LEU A 79 -3.54 18.13 -3.39
C LEU A 79 -2.37 19.06 -3.10
N GLY A 80 -2.43 20.31 -3.57
CA GLY A 80 -1.36 21.28 -3.35
C GLY A 80 -1.07 21.55 -1.88
N GLU A 81 -2.11 21.62 -1.05
CA GLU A 81 -1.95 21.81 0.39
C GLU A 81 -1.31 20.58 1.04
N ILE A 82 -1.74 19.39 0.64
CA ILE A 82 -1.20 18.15 1.16
C ILE A 82 0.27 17.99 0.78
N MET A 83 0.61 18.28 -0.46
CA MET A 83 1.99 18.22 -0.93
C MET A 83 2.90 19.17 -0.14
N ARG A 84 2.42 20.36 0.18
CA ARG A 84 3.18 21.31 1.00
C ARG A 84 3.40 20.79 2.42
N LYS A 85 2.39 20.16 3.03
CA LYS A 85 2.52 19.56 4.36
C LYS A 85 3.52 18.42 4.39
N VAL A 86 3.60 17.65 3.32
CA VAL A 86 4.52 16.52 3.19
C VAL A 86 5.92 16.97 2.75
N GLY A 87 6.05 18.19 2.23
CA GLY A 87 7.32 18.72 1.74
C GLY A 87 7.64 18.27 0.32
N MET A 88 6.62 17.97 -0.49
CA MET A 88 6.79 17.50 -1.87
C MET A 88 6.80 18.66 -2.85
N GLN A 89 7.71 18.62 -3.82
CA GLN A 89 7.73 19.53 -4.95
C GLN A 89 7.05 18.94 -6.18
N TYR A 90 7.07 17.63 -6.31
CA TYR A 90 6.47 16.88 -7.43
C TYR A 90 5.54 15.82 -6.86
N TYR A 91 4.52 15.44 -7.64
CA TYR A 91 3.65 14.34 -7.25
C TYR A 91 4.42 13.03 -7.25
N ASP A 92 4.39 12.32 -6.13
CA ASP A 92 5.01 11.01 -5.96
C ASP A 92 4.13 10.20 -5.01
N GLU A 93 3.76 9.01 -5.39
CA GLU A 93 2.90 8.13 -4.60
C GLU A 93 3.53 7.74 -3.27
N PHE A 94 4.83 7.48 -3.23
CA PHE A 94 5.47 6.94 -2.04
C PHE A 94 5.42 7.86 -0.81
N PRO A 95 5.78 9.15 -0.90
CA PRO A 95 5.63 10.05 0.26
C PRO A 95 4.17 10.18 0.72
N LEU A 96 3.22 10.18 -0.20
CA LEU A 96 1.79 10.22 0.14
C LEU A 96 1.36 8.95 0.86
N LEU A 97 1.83 7.80 0.40
CA LEU A 97 1.56 6.52 1.04
C LEU A 97 2.09 6.50 2.48
N GLN A 98 3.30 7.03 2.71
CA GLN A 98 3.88 7.13 4.04
C GLN A 98 3.08 8.10 4.93
N TYR A 99 2.65 9.22 4.37
CA TYR A 99 1.90 10.24 5.11
C TYR A 99 0.59 9.68 5.67
N THR A 100 -0.12 8.87 4.90
CA THR A 100 -1.40 8.27 5.31
C THR A 100 -1.24 6.92 6.00
N SER A 101 -0.01 6.38 6.07
CA SER A 101 0.26 5.00 6.50
C SER A 101 -0.54 3.99 5.67
N GLY A 102 -0.72 4.28 4.39
CA GLY A 102 -1.44 3.43 3.46
C GLY A 102 -2.94 3.36 3.69
N ARG A 103 -3.51 4.23 4.52
CA ARG A 103 -4.96 4.25 4.79
C ARG A 103 -5.72 4.90 3.64
N CYS A 104 -6.89 4.37 3.34
CA CYS A 104 -7.79 4.95 2.35
C CYS A 104 -9.23 4.83 2.84
N CYS A 105 -10.17 5.46 2.13
CA CYS A 105 -11.59 5.47 2.54
C CYS A 105 -12.37 4.21 2.13
N GLN A 106 -11.75 3.30 1.38
CA GLN A 106 -12.43 2.13 0.83
C GLN A 106 -12.37 0.91 1.74
N ASP A 107 -11.42 0.87 2.68
CA ASP A 107 -11.25 -0.26 3.59
C ASP A 107 -10.57 0.17 4.88
N GLU A 108 -10.38 -0.78 5.80
CA GLU A 108 -9.73 -0.56 7.09
C GLU A 108 -8.28 -1.04 7.11
N ASN A 109 -7.71 -1.34 5.96
CA ASN A 109 -6.33 -1.78 5.87
C ASN A 109 -5.35 -0.60 5.99
N TYR A 110 -4.17 -0.87 6.52
CA TYR A 110 -3.11 0.13 6.68
C TYR A 110 -1.74 -0.55 6.58
N LEU A 111 -0.70 0.26 6.51
CA LEU A 111 0.67 -0.22 6.40
C LEU A 111 1.45 0.07 7.67
N VAL A 112 2.30 -0.88 8.05
CA VAL A 112 3.22 -0.74 9.20
C VAL A 112 4.64 -0.88 8.68
N ALA A 113 5.45 0.16 8.87
CA ALA A 113 6.84 0.15 8.42
C ALA A 113 7.63 -0.92 9.18
N ILE A 114 8.42 -1.70 8.43
CA ILE A 114 9.33 -2.69 9.00
C ILE A 114 10.66 -2.01 9.25
N GLU A 115 11.11 -2.00 10.49
CA GLU A 115 12.41 -1.47 10.84
C GLU A 115 13.46 -2.55 10.62
N SER A 116 14.48 -2.19 9.88
CA SER A 116 15.61 -3.10 9.63
C SER A 116 16.74 -2.87 10.62
#